data_1c9c8b20906b12b303f3bb6756cc71a6
#
_entry.id   1c9c8b20906b12b303f3bb6756cc71a6
#
_cell.length_a   1.000
_cell.length_b   1.000
_cell.length_c   1.000
_cell.angle_alpha   90.00
_cell.angle_beta   90.00
_cell.angle_gamma   90.00
#
_symmetry.space_group_name_H-M   'P 1'
#
loop_
_entity.id
_entity.type
_entity.pdbx_description
1 polymer ?
#
loop_
_entity_poly.entity_id
_entity_poly.type
_entity_poly.pdbx_seq_one_letter_code
_entity_poly.pdbx_strand_id
1 'polypeptide(L)'
;MAAATLALPAAIDQTKAVNPWLIAITVTLATFMELLDTAIANVSLPHIAGGLATSYDEATWVLTSYLVATAVVLPLSAWLSRVFGRKNYYVACVALFSLSSLMCGLAPSLGLLIFFRELQGIAGGGLAPVEQAILVDTFLASKRAAPLRFIAWRS
;
A
#
# COMPACT_ATOMS: atom_id res chain seq x y z
N MET A 1 52.02 29.73 -3.08
CA MET A 1 50.63 29.88 -2.57
C MET A 1 49.71 29.20 -3.55
N ALA A 2 49.29 27.96 -3.26
CA ALA A 2 48.42 27.17 -4.13
C ALA A 2 46.97 27.44 -3.73
N ALA A 3 46.18 28.01 -4.64
CA ALA A 3 44.74 28.18 -4.48
C ALA A 3 44.08 26.81 -4.60
N ALA A 4 43.57 26.29 -3.49
CA ALA A 4 42.75 25.11 -3.48
C ALA A 4 41.39 25.46 -4.10
N THR A 5 41.18 25.02 -5.32
CA THR A 5 39.88 25.07 -6.01
C THR A 5 38.92 24.11 -5.28
N LEU A 6 38.05 24.66 -4.46
CA LEU A 6 36.92 23.93 -3.88
C LEU A 6 36.02 23.53 -5.03
N ALA A 7 36.13 22.27 -5.47
CA ALA A 7 35.18 21.65 -6.38
C ALA A 7 33.82 21.58 -5.66
N LEU A 8 32.85 22.35 -6.12
CA LEU A 8 31.46 22.20 -5.71
C LEU A 8 31.05 20.75 -6.00
N PRO A 9 30.40 20.08 -5.04
CA PRO A 9 29.83 18.75 -5.31
C PRO A 9 28.84 18.86 -6.44
N ALA A 10 29.01 17.96 -7.42
CA ALA A 10 28.19 17.85 -8.61
C ALA A 10 26.70 17.95 -8.28
N ALA A 11 25.99 18.72 -9.08
CA ALA A 11 24.56 18.94 -9.01
C ALA A 11 23.83 17.64 -8.68
N ILE A 12 23.16 17.63 -7.54
CA ILE A 12 22.19 16.59 -7.18
C ILE A 12 21.17 16.55 -8.33
N ASP A 13 21.21 15.47 -9.07
CA ASP A 13 20.28 15.16 -10.15
C ASP A 13 18.85 15.40 -9.64
N GLN A 14 18.22 16.46 -10.13
CA GLN A 14 16.84 16.79 -9.83
C GLN A 14 15.96 15.80 -10.59
N THR A 15 15.95 14.55 -10.14
CA THR A 15 14.98 13.55 -10.56
C THR A 15 13.60 14.14 -10.33
N LYS A 16 12.91 14.39 -11.44
CA LYS A 16 11.52 14.85 -11.62
C LYS A 16 10.76 14.98 -10.30
N ALA A 17 10.57 16.20 -9.83
CA ALA A 17 9.77 16.49 -8.65
C ALA A 17 8.34 15.99 -8.91
N VAL A 18 8.07 14.76 -8.52
CA VAL A 18 6.72 14.18 -8.57
C VAL A 18 5.88 15.02 -7.61
N ASN A 19 4.76 15.52 -8.09
CA ASN A 19 3.87 16.34 -7.29
C ASN A 19 3.43 15.57 -6.03
N PRO A 20 3.71 16.06 -4.81
CA PRO A 20 3.37 15.37 -3.56
C PRO A 20 1.88 15.03 -3.46
N TRP A 21 1.03 15.86 -4.05
CA TRP A 21 -0.41 15.64 -4.07
C TRP A 21 -0.82 14.44 -4.93
N LEU A 22 -0.13 14.17 -6.04
CA LEU A 22 -0.40 12.98 -6.84
C LEU A 22 -0.09 11.71 -6.07
N ILE A 23 1.02 11.70 -5.33
CA ILE A 23 1.37 10.56 -4.46
C ILE A 23 0.31 10.38 -3.38
N ALA A 24 -0.10 11.47 -2.71
CA ALA A 24 -1.12 11.41 -1.68
C ALA A 24 -2.46 10.87 -2.21
N ILE A 25 -2.92 11.36 -3.36
CA ILE A 25 -4.17 10.90 -3.99
C ILE A 25 -4.07 9.41 -4.33
N THR A 26 -2.97 8.96 -4.93
CA THR A 26 -2.79 7.55 -5.32
C THR A 26 -2.82 6.63 -4.10
N VAL A 27 -2.14 7.03 -3.03
CA VAL A 27 -2.09 6.28 -1.78
C VAL A 27 -3.48 6.24 -1.11
N THR A 28 -4.18 7.37 -1.04
CA THR A 28 -5.53 7.44 -0.48
C THR A 28 -6.54 6.60 -1.27
N LEU A 29 -6.41 6.55 -2.59
CA LEU A 29 -7.28 5.69 -3.43
C LEU A 29 -7.06 4.21 -3.14
N ALA A 30 -5.83 3.78 -2.87
CA ALA A 30 -5.56 2.38 -2.51
C ALA A 30 -6.15 2.03 -1.13
N THR A 31 -5.99 2.90 -0.13
CA THR A 31 -6.65 2.74 1.18
C THR A 31 -8.17 2.67 1.04
N PHE A 32 -8.75 3.55 0.22
CA PHE A 32 -10.18 3.55 -0.02
C PHE A 32 -10.67 2.25 -0.67
N MET A 33 -9.91 1.72 -1.63
CA MET A 33 -10.18 0.42 -2.26
C MET A 33 -10.15 -0.73 -1.23
N GLU A 34 -9.18 -0.75 -0.32
CA GLU A 34 -9.07 -1.74 0.76
C GLU A 34 -10.26 -1.67 1.73
N LEU A 35 -10.67 -0.45 2.12
CA LEU A 35 -11.83 -0.25 2.99
C LEU A 35 -13.13 -0.69 2.32
N LEU A 36 -13.32 -0.37 1.03
CA LEU A 36 -14.48 -0.81 0.27
C LEU A 36 -14.54 -2.33 0.16
N ASP A 37 -13.42 -2.98 -0.15
CA ASP A 37 -13.35 -4.43 -0.26
C ASP A 37 -13.76 -5.12 1.04
N THR A 38 -13.24 -4.63 2.17
CA THR A 38 -13.60 -5.16 3.49
C THR A 38 -15.09 -4.93 3.81
N ALA A 39 -15.63 -3.74 3.48
CA ALA A 39 -17.03 -3.43 3.68
C ALA A 39 -17.95 -4.32 2.81
N ILE A 40 -17.61 -4.47 1.54
CA ILE A 40 -18.37 -5.34 0.60
C ILE A 40 -18.36 -6.78 1.08
N ALA A 41 -17.22 -7.30 1.52
CA ALA A 41 -17.11 -8.66 2.04
C ALA A 41 -18.05 -8.90 3.24
N ASN A 42 -18.08 -7.96 4.20
CA ASN A 42 -18.96 -8.05 5.36
C ASN A 42 -20.46 -8.08 4.97
N VAL A 43 -20.85 -7.20 4.05
CA VAL A 43 -22.26 -7.12 3.60
C VAL A 43 -22.64 -8.33 2.73
N SER A 44 -21.69 -8.89 1.98
CA SER A 44 -21.93 -10.01 1.06
C SER A 44 -21.98 -11.37 1.75
N LEU A 45 -21.63 -11.48 3.03
CA LEU A 45 -21.52 -12.75 3.75
C LEU A 45 -22.78 -13.63 3.63
N PRO A 46 -24.02 -13.12 3.82
CA PRO A 46 -25.23 -13.92 3.65
C PRO A 46 -25.42 -14.44 2.21
N HIS A 47 -25.04 -13.65 1.22
CA HIS A 47 -25.11 -14.03 -0.20
C HIS A 47 -24.07 -15.10 -0.55
N ILE A 48 -22.87 -15.01 0.03
CA ILE A 48 -21.80 -16.00 -0.12
C ILE A 48 -22.26 -17.35 0.46
N ALA A 49 -22.82 -17.34 1.67
CA ALA A 49 -23.36 -18.54 2.30
C ALA A 49 -24.46 -19.21 1.44
N GLY A 50 -25.41 -18.40 0.96
CA GLY A 50 -26.49 -18.92 0.10
C GLY A 50 -26.03 -19.38 -1.28
N GLY A 51 -25.12 -18.61 -1.92
CA GLY A 51 -24.62 -18.88 -3.28
C GLY A 51 -23.69 -20.10 -3.35
N LEU A 52 -22.93 -20.36 -2.30
CA LEU A 52 -22.01 -21.50 -2.21
C LEU A 52 -22.62 -22.71 -1.44
N ALA A 53 -23.90 -22.63 -1.06
CA ALA A 53 -24.62 -23.66 -0.29
C ALA A 53 -23.86 -24.07 0.99
N THR A 54 -23.30 -23.10 1.72
CA THR A 54 -22.56 -23.30 2.97
C THR A 54 -23.28 -22.67 4.16
N SER A 55 -22.91 -23.06 5.38
CA SER A 55 -23.45 -22.43 6.58
C SER A 55 -22.89 -21.00 6.74
N TYR A 56 -23.62 -20.16 7.48
CA TYR A 56 -23.15 -18.80 7.79
C TYR A 56 -21.83 -18.82 8.56
N ASP A 57 -21.66 -19.77 9.48
CA ASP A 57 -20.43 -19.93 10.27
C ASP A 57 -19.22 -20.27 9.39
N GLU A 58 -19.41 -21.14 8.39
CA GLU A 58 -18.36 -21.45 7.41
C GLU A 58 -18.02 -20.23 6.54
N ALA A 59 -19.03 -19.47 6.10
CA ALA A 59 -18.81 -18.26 5.33
C ALA A 59 -18.02 -17.20 6.12
N THR A 60 -18.09 -17.17 7.45
CA THR A 60 -17.33 -16.25 8.30
C THR A 60 -15.81 -16.46 8.19
N TRP A 61 -15.36 -17.65 7.81
CA TRP A 61 -13.95 -17.91 7.55
C TRP A 61 -13.36 -17.04 6.44
N VAL A 62 -14.19 -16.56 5.51
CA VAL A 62 -13.77 -15.62 4.45
C VAL A 62 -13.25 -14.31 5.05
N LEU A 63 -13.86 -13.81 6.10
CA LEU A 63 -13.39 -12.61 6.81
C LEU A 63 -12.22 -12.92 7.74
N THR A 64 -12.32 -14.02 8.48
CA THR A 64 -11.32 -14.42 9.47
C THR A 64 -9.97 -14.69 8.81
N SER A 65 -9.94 -15.40 7.68
CA SER A 65 -8.70 -15.69 6.94
C SER A 65 -7.99 -14.40 6.49
N TYR A 66 -8.74 -13.44 5.96
CA TYR A 66 -8.22 -12.12 5.60
C TYR A 66 -7.60 -11.40 6.81
N LEU A 67 -8.32 -11.34 7.94
CA LEU A 67 -7.85 -10.65 9.13
C LEU A 67 -6.60 -11.32 9.74
N VAL A 68 -6.56 -12.63 9.78
CA VAL A 68 -5.40 -13.39 10.28
C VAL A 68 -4.18 -13.15 9.38
N ALA A 69 -4.34 -13.25 8.07
CA ALA A 69 -3.27 -13.00 7.12
C ALA A 69 -2.73 -11.56 7.24
N THR A 70 -3.63 -10.58 7.34
CA THR A 70 -3.28 -9.16 7.55
C THR A 70 -2.50 -8.98 8.85
N ALA A 71 -2.95 -9.57 9.96
CA ALA A 71 -2.31 -9.45 11.27
C ALA A 71 -0.88 -10.04 11.29
N VAL A 72 -0.65 -11.14 10.56
CA VAL A 72 0.67 -11.77 10.46
C VAL A 72 1.63 -10.92 9.63
N VAL A 73 1.17 -10.34 8.53
CA VAL A 73 2.02 -9.58 7.61
C VAL A 73 2.31 -8.16 8.11
N LEU A 74 1.42 -7.56 8.88
CA LEU A 74 1.54 -6.19 9.37
C LEU A 74 2.90 -5.90 10.05
N PRO A 75 3.40 -6.69 11.01
CA PRO A 75 4.73 -6.47 11.59
C PRO A 75 5.88 -6.76 10.63
N LEU A 76 5.71 -7.67 9.66
CA LEU A 76 6.74 -8.01 8.68
C LEU A 76 6.88 -6.95 7.59
N SER A 77 5.82 -6.19 7.31
CA SER A 77 5.76 -5.21 6.22
C SER A 77 6.85 -4.14 6.33
N ALA A 78 7.17 -3.70 7.56
CA ALA A 78 8.23 -2.73 7.80
C ALA A 78 9.61 -3.26 7.39
N TRP A 79 9.89 -4.53 7.61
CA TRP A 79 11.12 -5.18 7.18
C TRP A 79 11.14 -5.42 5.68
N LEU A 80 10.07 -5.98 5.12
CA LEU A 80 9.91 -6.24 3.68
C LEU A 80 10.06 -4.96 2.84
N SER A 81 9.46 -3.87 3.29
CA SER A 81 9.54 -2.57 2.61
C SER A 81 10.96 -1.99 2.60
N ARG A 82 11.83 -2.34 3.57
CA ARG A 82 13.24 -1.97 3.57
C ARG A 82 14.06 -2.81 2.60
N VAL A 83 13.77 -4.12 2.52
CA VAL A 83 14.49 -5.06 1.65
C VAL A 83 14.18 -4.82 0.16
N PHE A 84 12.91 -4.72 -0.19
CA PHE A 84 12.47 -4.56 -1.59
C PHE A 84 12.36 -3.09 -2.04
N GLY A 85 12.52 -2.16 -1.11
CA GLY A 85 12.27 -0.74 -1.34
C GLY A 85 10.78 -0.39 -1.26
N ARG A 86 10.45 0.72 -0.59
CA ARG A 86 9.06 1.12 -0.28
C ARG A 86 8.16 1.18 -1.51
N LYS A 87 8.65 1.81 -2.60
CA LYS A 87 7.88 1.95 -3.83
C LYS A 87 7.56 0.60 -4.48
N ASN A 88 8.57 -0.26 -4.66
CA ASN A 88 8.39 -1.54 -5.33
C ASN A 88 7.51 -2.48 -4.51
N TYR A 89 7.72 -2.51 -3.19
CA TYR A 89 6.90 -3.28 -2.27
C TYR A 89 5.43 -2.81 -2.29
N TYR A 90 5.19 -1.50 -2.24
CA TYR A 90 3.85 -0.93 -2.32
C TYR A 90 3.13 -1.30 -3.62
N VAL A 91 3.79 -1.13 -4.76
CA VAL A 91 3.22 -1.49 -6.07
C VAL A 91 2.92 -2.99 -6.14
N ALA A 92 3.80 -3.84 -5.62
CA ALA A 92 3.59 -5.28 -5.56
C ALA A 92 2.37 -5.63 -4.68
N CYS A 93 2.22 -4.99 -3.51
CA CYS A 93 1.06 -5.18 -2.63
C CYS A 93 -0.25 -4.76 -3.32
N VAL A 94 -0.29 -3.58 -3.96
CA VAL A 94 -1.48 -3.11 -4.70
C VAL A 94 -1.83 -4.07 -5.83
N ALA A 95 -0.85 -4.53 -6.61
CA ALA A 95 -1.07 -5.47 -7.70
C ALA A 95 -1.59 -6.83 -7.19
N LEU A 96 -0.98 -7.38 -6.14
CA LEU A 96 -1.41 -8.63 -5.54
C LEU A 96 -2.82 -8.50 -4.93
N PHE A 97 -3.11 -7.40 -4.24
CA PHE A 97 -4.44 -7.13 -3.68
C PHE A 97 -5.50 -7.07 -4.77
N SER A 98 -5.26 -6.32 -5.85
CA SER A 98 -6.19 -6.18 -6.96
C SER A 98 -6.43 -7.50 -7.68
N LEU A 99 -5.37 -8.28 -7.91
CA LEU A 99 -5.47 -9.58 -8.56
C LEU A 99 -6.24 -10.58 -7.68
N SER A 100 -5.93 -10.63 -6.39
CA SER A 100 -6.64 -11.51 -5.44
C SER A 100 -8.11 -11.11 -5.31
N SER A 101 -8.43 -9.81 -5.32
CA SER A 101 -9.81 -9.32 -5.30
C SER A 101 -10.60 -9.79 -6.53
N LEU A 102 -10.00 -9.71 -7.72
CA LEU A 102 -10.60 -10.23 -8.95
C LEU A 102 -10.83 -11.75 -8.84
N MET A 103 -9.86 -12.50 -8.32
CA MET A 103 -9.99 -13.95 -8.14
C MET A 103 -11.05 -14.32 -7.09
N CYS A 104 -11.22 -13.52 -6.05
CA CYS A 104 -12.34 -13.70 -5.10
C CYS A 104 -13.69 -13.61 -5.78
N GLY A 105 -13.87 -12.66 -6.71
CA GLY A 105 -15.13 -12.52 -7.47
C GLY A 105 -15.41 -13.67 -8.44
N LEU A 106 -14.38 -14.44 -8.82
CA LEU A 106 -14.48 -15.57 -9.73
C LEU A 106 -14.41 -16.93 -9.01
N ALA A 107 -14.34 -16.94 -7.68
CA ALA A 107 -14.15 -18.17 -6.90
C ALA A 107 -15.40 -19.08 -6.96
N PRO A 108 -15.28 -20.30 -7.49
CA PRO A 108 -16.43 -21.23 -7.63
C PRO A 108 -16.73 -22.01 -6.35
N SER A 109 -15.89 -21.90 -5.31
CA SER A 109 -16.04 -22.64 -4.06
C SER A 109 -15.58 -21.83 -2.86
N LEU A 110 -16.11 -22.14 -1.67
CA LEU A 110 -15.73 -21.48 -0.42
C LEU A 110 -14.24 -21.61 -0.12
N GLY A 111 -13.65 -22.78 -0.33
CA GLY A 111 -12.22 -23.00 -0.08
C GLY A 111 -11.30 -22.13 -0.95
N LEU A 112 -11.64 -21.97 -2.25
CA LEU A 112 -10.90 -21.06 -3.14
C LEU A 112 -11.10 -19.60 -2.75
N LEU A 113 -12.31 -19.24 -2.32
CA LEU A 113 -12.61 -17.89 -1.84
C LEU A 113 -11.78 -17.56 -0.60
N ILE A 114 -11.70 -18.47 0.38
CA ILE A 114 -10.87 -18.32 1.58
C ILE A 114 -9.40 -18.17 1.19
N PHE A 115 -8.87 -19.01 0.30
CA PHE A 115 -7.49 -18.94 -0.17
C PHE A 115 -7.18 -17.59 -0.82
N PHE A 116 -8.02 -17.07 -1.70
CA PHE A 116 -7.82 -15.77 -2.30
C PHE A 116 -7.95 -14.63 -1.30
N ARG A 117 -8.76 -14.78 -0.26
CA ARG A 117 -8.86 -13.85 0.86
C ARG A 117 -7.59 -13.84 1.72
N GLU A 118 -6.95 -14.97 1.93
CA GLU A 118 -5.63 -15.02 2.58
C GLU A 118 -4.58 -14.27 1.78
N LEU A 119 -4.49 -14.51 0.46
CA LEU A 119 -3.58 -13.77 -0.42
C LEU A 119 -3.85 -12.26 -0.40
N GLN A 120 -5.12 -11.89 -0.39
CA GLN A 120 -5.54 -10.50 -0.31
C GLN A 120 -5.18 -9.88 1.05
N GLY A 121 -5.33 -10.61 2.15
CA GLY A 121 -4.91 -10.20 3.49
C GLY A 121 -3.39 -10.02 3.61
N ILE A 122 -2.60 -10.89 2.96
CA ILE A 122 -1.14 -10.75 2.87
C ILE A 122 -0.77 -9.43 2.17
N ALA A 123 -1.44 -9.10 1.10
CA ALA A 123 -1.21 -7.86 0.37
C ALA A 123 -1.67 -6.63 1.17
N GLY A 124 -2.88 -6.66 1.74
CA GLY A 124 -3.46 -5.59 2.54
C GLY A 124 -2.66 -5.25 3.79
N GLY A 125 -2.18 -6.28 4.52
CA GLY A 125 -1.32 -6.09 5.70
C GLY A 125 -0.01 -5.34 5.42
N GLY A 126 0.43 -5.33 4.15
CA GLY A 126 1.58 -4.56 3.71
C GLY A 126 1.27 -3.11 3.33
N LEU A 127 0.03 -2.79 2.98
CA LEU A 127 -0.34 -1.47 2.43
C LEU A 127 -0.30 -0.37 3.50
N ALA A 128 -1.08 -0.47 4.56
CA ALA A 128 -1.27 0.59 5.55
C ALA A 128 0.03 1.16 6.16
N PRO A 129 1.00 0.36 6.66
CA PRO A 129 2.23 0.91 7.24
C PRO A 129 3.14 1.54 6.19
N VAL A 130 3.14 1.02 4.94
CA VAL A 130 3.96 1.57 3.86
C VAL A 130 3.36 2.86 3.32
N GLU A 131 2.04 2.97 3.24
CA GLU A 131 1.32 4.20 2.88
C GLU A 131 1.66 5.34 3.82
N GLN A 132 1.58 5.11 5.12
CA GLN A 132 1.95 6.10 6.13
C GLN A 132 3.41 6.54 5.98
N ALA A 133 4.33 5.59 5.74
CA ALA A 133 5.74 5.90 5.53
C ALA A 133 5.96 6.73 4.25
N ILE A 134 5.29 6.41 3.14
CA ILE A 134 5.39 7.15 1.88
C ILE A 134 4.84 8.58 2.05
N LEU A 135 3.70 8.74 2.73
CA LEU A 135 3.11 10.06 2.97
C LEU A 135 4.03 10.93 3.82
N VAL A 136 4.54 10.39 4.93
CA VAL A 136 5.46 11.12 5.83
C VAL A 136 6.70 11.55 5.07
N ASP A 137 7.34 10.67 4.33
CA ASP A 137 8.55 10.98 3.56
C ASP A 137 8.28 12.06 2.49
N THR A 138 7.14 11.96 1.78
CA THR A 138 6.77 12.89 0.73
C THR A 138 6.53 14.30 1.26
N PHE A 139 5.78 14.43 2.37
CA PHE A 139 5.47 15.73 2.94
C PHE A 139 6.63 16.35 3.72
N LEU A 140 7.47 15.53 4.39
CA LEU A 140 8.69 16.04 5.03
C LEU A 140 9.71 16.54 4.00
N ALA A 141 9.87 15.84 2.88
CA ALA A 141 10.74 16.28 1.80
C ALA A 141 10.27 17.61 1.19
N SER A 142 8.95 17.78 0.98
CA SER A 142 8.39 19.03 0.46
C SER A 142 8.57 20.22 1.40
N LYS A 143 8.45 20.01 2.71
CA LYS A 143 8.69 21.06 3.72
C LYS A 143 10.15 21.45 3.84
N ARG A 144 11.08 20.53 3.62
CA ARG A 144 12.54 20.84 3.63
C ARG A 144 13.00 21.61 2.40
N ALA A 145 12.32 21.46 1.27
CA ALA A 145 12.60 22.19 0.03
C ALA A 145 12.08 23.65 0.03
N ALA A 146 11.08 23.97 0.88
CA ALA A 146 10.47 25.28 0.93
C ALA A 146 11.41 26.43 1.37
N PRO A 147 12.29 26.31 2.41
CA PRO A 147 13.12 27.41 2.85
C PRO A 147 14.22 27.79 1.85
N LEU A 148 14.70 26.87 1.01
CA LEU A 148 15.75 27.16 0.03
C LEU A 148 15.27 28.01 -1.15
N ARG A 149 13.98 27.96 -1.49
CA ARG A 149 13.39 28.82 -2.53
C ARG A 149 13.27 30.28 -2.11
N PHE A 150 13.11 30.55 -0.80
CA PHE A 150 13.04 31.92 -0.26
C PHE A 150 14.41 32.62 -0.24
N ILE A 151 15.49 31.87 -0.09
CA ILE A 151 16.85 32.44 -0.07
C ILE A 151 17.34 32.77 -1.49
N ALA A 152 16.95 31.97 -2.49
CA ALA A 152 17.34 32.19 -3.88
C ALA A 152 16.65 33.39 -4.57
N TRP A 153 15.56 33.93 -3.98
CA TRP A 153 14.85 35.10 -4.53
C TRP A 153 15.40 36.44 -3.98
N ARG A 154 16.31 36.42 -3.02
CA ARG A 154 16.85 37.63 -2.34
C ARG A 154 18.30 37.93 -2.72
N SER A 155 18.91 37.19 -3.60
CA SER A 155 20.22 37.43 -4.22
C SER A 155 20.07 37.88 -5.68
#